data_c60e662454db5ab689cf965c39222f00
#
_entry.id   c60e662454db5ab689cf965c39222f00
#
_cell.length_a   1.000
_cell.length_b   1.000
_cell.length_c   1.000
_cell.angle_alpha   90.00
_cell.angle_beta   90.00
_cell.angle_gamma   90.00
#
_symmetry.space_group_name_H-M   'P 1'
#
loop_
_entity.id
_entity.type
_entity.pdbx_description
1 polymer ?
#
loop_
_entity_poly.entity_id
_entity_poly.type
_entity_poly.pdbx_seq_one_letter_code
_entity_poly.pdbx_strand_id
1 'polypeptide(L)'
;MTYSEIWHRIATSYEDGEARAIARILIEELFGLSYTDIVCGATDQLSADDTLRLDTAVRRIEQGEPLQHVLGYADFCGNRFGVNASVLIPRPETEWLVDEGERLMNGTSNAAPSAPKRILDIGTGSGCIAISLKLRLGEAYVEAWDISEEALRTAESNAKALKAEVAFCKRDALRAEESVATWDLIVSNPPYICDSERADMDDNVLLHEPHTALFVPDDDPLRFYRAIARYALRSLSNGGSLLFECNTRYAEATGKMMREMGFEDVTVNDDCFGLPRFVKGSSPSQ
;
A
#
# COMPACT_ATOMS: atom_id res chain seq x y z
N MET A 1 -1.04 27.79 21.23
CA MET A 1 0.14 26.87 21.07
C MET A 1 0.86 27.26 19.80
N THR A 2 2.10 27.75 19.92
CA THR A 2 2.90 28.19 18.78
C THR A 2 3.37 27.01 17.91
N TYR A 3 3.64 27.25 16.64
CA TYR A 3 4.26 26.24 15.75
C TYR A 3 5.57 25.68 16.35
N SER A 4 6.36 26.55 16.99
CA SER A 4 7.61 26.16 17.65
C SER A 4 7.39 25.17 18.79
N GLU A 5 6.40 25.41 19.65
CA GLU A 5 6.04 24.49 20.74
C GLU A 5 5.58 23.15 20.20
N ILE A 6 4.81 23.13 19.11
CA ILE A 6 4.27 21.92 18.51
C ILE A 6 5.39 21.02 17.98
N TRP A 7 6.25 21.53 17.11
CA TRP A 7 7.29 20.70 16.53
C TRP A 7 8.37 20.27 17.54
N HIS A 8 8.67 21.07 18.58
CA HIS A 8 9.58 20.65 19.64
C HIS A 8 9.00 19.48 20.47
N ARG A 9 7.69 19.45 20.67
CA ARG A 9 7.03 18.30 21.30
C ARG A 9 7.17 17.05 20.43
N ILE A 10 6.91 17.15 19.13
CA ILE A 10 7.03 16.05 18.17
C ILE A 10 8.48 15.59 18.06
N ALA A 11 9.46 16.47 18.15
CA ALA A 11 10.89 16.17 18.12
C ALA A 11 11.39 15.30 19.30
N THR A 12 10.55 15.01 20.28
CA THR A 12 10.87 13.99 21.29
C THR A 12 10.88 12.57 20.74
N SER A 13 10.21 12.33 19.60
CA SER A 13 10.06 11.03 18.96
C SER A 13 10.52 10.99 17.49
N TYR A 14 10.86 12.13 16.91
CA TYR A 14 11.24 12.27 15.50
C TYR A 14 12.45 13.20 15.37
N GLU A 15 13.23 13.06 14.31
CA GLU A 15 14.30 14.00 13.95
C GLU A 15 13.73 15.40 13.69
N ASP A 16 14.49 16.46 14.03
CA ASP A 16 14.04 17.86 13.94
C ASP A 16 13.40 18.24 12.60
N GLY A 17 13.98 17.78 11.50
CA GLY A 17 13.48 18.06 10.15
C GLY A 17 12.12 17.43 9.89
N GLU A 18 11.97 16.18 10.29
CA GLU A 18 10.74 15.40 10.19
C GLU A 18 9.67 15.95 11.13
N ALA A 19 10.01 16.25 12.38
CA ALA A 19 9.10 16.84 13.36
C ALA A 19 8.49 18.16 12.86
N ARG A 20 9.28 19.02 12.21
CA ARG A 20 8.80 20.24 11.57
C ARG A 20 7.85 19.98 10.41
N ALA A 21 8.16 18.97 9.58
CA ALA A 21 7.29 18.60 8.46
C ALA A 21 5.95 18.03 8.98
N ILE A 22 5.99 17.15 9.98
CA ILE A 22 4.81 16.58 10.63
C ILE A 22 3.95 17.69 11.25
N ALA A 23 4.54 18.60 12.02
CA ALA A 23 3.82 19.71 12.65
C ALA A 23 3.14 20.62 11.61
N ARG A 24 3.85 20.93 10.52
CA ARG A 24 3.30 21.73 9.41
C ARG A 24 2.12 21.02 8.77
N ILE A 25 2.28 19.78 8.32
CA ILE A 25 1.23 19.02 7.65
C ILE A 25 0.02 18.86 8.57
N LEU A 26 0.24 18.56 9.86
CA LEU A 26 -0.84 18.44 10.84
C LEU A 26 -1.68 19.71 10.94
N ILE A 27 -1.05 20.87 11.01
CA ILE A 27 -1.74 22.16 11.14
C ILE A 27 -2.44 22.53 9.81
N GLU A 28 -1.77 22.35 8.68
CA GLU A 28 -2.33 22.58 7.34
C GLU A 28 -3.62 21.74 7.15
N GLU A 29 -3.58 20.46 7.50
CA GLU A 29 -4.71 19.54 7.30
C GLU A 29 -5.84 19.72 8.31
N LEU A 30 -5.54 20.04 9.57
CA LEU A 30 -6.58 20.24 10.58
C LEU A 30 -7.34 21.55 10.43
N PHE A 31 -6.67 22.61 9.96
CA PHE A 31 -7.22 23.99 10.02
C PHE A 31 -7.20 24.71 8.67
N GLY A 32 -6.64 24.14 7.61
CA GLY A 32 -6.54 24.78 6.30
C GLY A 32 -5.60 25.99 6.29
N LEU A 33 -4.69 26.09 7.26
CA LEU A 33 -3.72 27.19 7.35
C LEU A 33 -2.56 26.94 6.38
N SER A 34 -2.19 27.97 5.61
CA SER A 34 -0.98 27.87 4.80
C SER A 34 0.29 27.95 5.67
N TYR A 35 1.42 27.48 5.15
CA TYR A 35 2.71 27.60 5.85
C TYR A 35 3.04 29.05 6.23
N THR A 36 2.68 30.00 5.39
CA THR A 36 2.83 31.44 5.69
C THR A 36 2.00 31.85 6.92
N ASP A 37 0.75 31.42 6.99
CA ASP A 37 -0.12 31.71 8.14
C ASP A 37 0.46 31.12 9.43
N ILE A 38 0.95 29.88 9.35
CA ILE A 38 1.57 29.17 10.48
C ILE A 38 2.79 29.96 11.01
N VAL A 39 3.70 30.37 10.12
CA VAL A 39 4.90 31.14 10.49
C VAL A 39 4.55 32.53 11.01
N CYS A 40 3.47 33.14 10.51
CA CYS A 40 2.96 34.43 11.00
C CYS A 40 2.17 34.33 12.33
N GLY A 41 2.09 33.14 12.94
CA GLY A 41 1.50 32.97 14.29
C GLY A 41 -0.01 32.73 14.29
N ALA A 42 -0.62 32.29 13.18
CA ALA A 42 -2.04 32.00 13.11
C ALA A 42 -2.46 30.91 14.13
N THR A 43 -1.56 30.00 14.49
CA THR A 43 -1.80 28.95 15.50
C THR A 43 -2.08 29.50 16.88
N ASP A 44 -1.60 30.72 17.21
CA ASP A 44 -1.85 31.37 18.50
C ASP A 44 -3.27 31.97 18.58
N GLN A 45 -3.95 32.07 17.43
CA GLN A 45 -5.31 32.63 17.32
C GLN A 45 -6.38 31.55 17.18
N LEU A 46 -6.02 30.27 17.30
CA LEU A 46 -6.98 29.16 17.26
C LEU A 46 -7.99 29.28 18.43
N SER A 47 -9.22 28.85 18.17
CA SER A 47 -10.24 28.73 19.23
C SER A 47 -9.80 27.75 20.33
N ALA A 48 -10.45 27.81 21.50
CA ALA A 48 -10.16 26.85 22.57
C ALA A 48 -10.41 25.40 22.13
N ASP A 49 -11.46 25.15 21.35
CA ASP A 49 -11.80 23.83 20.82
C ASP A 49 -10.76 23.34 19.79
N ASP A 50 -10.32 24.22 18.89
CA ASP A 50 -9.27 23.90 17.91
C ASP A 50 -7.93 23.66 18.58
N THR A 51 -7.60 24.43 19.61
CA THR A 51 -6.38 24.23 20.41
C THR A 51 -6.41 22.87 21.11
N LEU A 52 -7.56 22.46 21.68
CA LEU A 52 -7.72 21.13 22.28
C LEU A 52 -7.61 20.01 21.25
N ARG A 53 -8.19 20.20 20.06
CA ARG A 53 -8.10 19.25 18.93
C ARG A 53 -6.65 19.10 18.49
N LEU A 54 -5.92 20.19 18.34
CA LEU A 54 -4.50 20.18 17.98
C LEU A 54 -3.66 19.48 19.06
N ASP A 55 -3.85 19.82 20.34
CA ASP A 55 -3.12 19.20 21.45
C ASP A 55 -3.36 17.69 21.52
N THR A 56 -4.60 17.26 21.28
CA THR A 56 -4.94 15.83 21.22
C THR A 56 -4.21 15.13 20.08
N ALA A 57 -4.16 15.71 18.90
CA ALA A 57 -3.44 15.16 17.74
C ALA A 57 -1.93 15.10 17.99
N VAL A 58 -1.35 16.17 18.56
CA VAL A 58 0.08 16.21 18.92
C VAL A 58 0.42 15.12 19.94
N ARG A 59 -0.39 14.92 20.97
CA ARG A 59 -0.17 13.83 21.96
C ARG A 59 -0.17 12.44 21.33
N ARG A 60 -1.03 12.19 20.37
CA ARG A 60 -1.04 10.89 19.64
C ARG A 60 0.28 10.68 18.92
N ILE A 61 0.81 11.71 18.25
CA ILE A 61 2.11 11.66 17.56
C ILE A 61 3.27 11.50 18.56
N GLU A 62 3.26 12.19 19.69
CA GLU A 62 4.23 12.01 20.80
C GLU A 62 4.25 10.57 21.34
N GLN A 63 3.13 9.85 21.23
CA GLN A 63 3.01 8.44 21.60
C GLN A 63 3.43 7.47 20.47
N GLY A 64 4.00 8.00 19.40
CA GLY A 64 4.49 7.22 18.25
C GLY A 64 3.42 6.88 17.23
N GLU A 65 2.18 7.39 17.35
CA GLU A 65 1.15 7.11 16.35
C GLU A 65 1.49 7.81 15.02
N PRO A 66 1.49 7.09 13.87
CA PRO A 66 1.78 7.68 12.57
C PRO A 66 0.87 8.86 12.24
N LEU A 67 1.41 9.90 11.62
CA LEU A 67 0.65 11.08 11.19
C LEU A 67 -0.60 10.71 10.39
N GLN A 68 -0.48 9.74 9.48
CA GLN A 68 -1.58 9.28 8.65
C GLN A 68 -2.73 8.67 9.47
N HIS A 69 -2.42 7.95 10.54
CA HIS A 69 -3.45 7.44 11.48
C HIS A 69 -4.09 8.57 12.27
N VAL A 70 -3.32 9.59 12.65
CA VAL A 70 -3.84 10.78 13.34
C VAL A 70 -4.77 11.58 12.44
N LEU A 71 -4.42 11.74 11.16
CA LEU A 71 -5.23 12.40 10.13
C LEU A 71 -6.40 11.52 9.64
N GLY A 72 -6.28 10.19 9.75
CA GLY A 72 -7.26 9.22 9.27
C GLY A 72 -7.17 8.91 7.79
N TYR A 73 -6.14 9.38 7.07
CA TYR A 73 -5.92 9.10 5.66
C TYR A 73 -4.44 9.15 5.27
N ALA A 74 -4.15 8.55 4.11
CA ALA A 74 -2.87 8.67 3.40
C ALA A 74 -3.13 9.04 1.94
N ASP A 75 -2.23 9.80 1.34
CA ASP A 75 -2.26 10.10 -0.10
C ASP A 75 -1.57 8.95 -0.86
N PHE A 76 -2.18 8.51 -1.98
CA PHE A 76 -1.64 7.47 -2.84
C PHE A 76 -2.20 7.62 -4.26
N CYS A 77 -1.35 7.59 -5.28
CA CYS A 77 -1.74 7.78 -6.69
C CYS A 77 -2.65 8.99 -6.91
N GLY A 78 -2.40 10.11 -6.20
CA GLY A 78 -3.17 11.35 -6.30
C GLY A 78 -4.55 11.32 -5.65
N ASN A 79 -4.89 10.28 -4.89
CA ASN A 79 -6.14 10.14 -4.15
C ASN A 79 -5.89 10.00 -2.65
N ARG A 80 -6.90 10.35 -1.83
CA ARG A 80 -6.88 10.15 -0.37
C ARG A 80 -7.56 8.84 -0.02
N PHE A 81 -6.82 7.98 0.67
CA PHE A 81 -7.28 6.69 1.18
C PHE A 81 -7.42 6.75 2.70
N GLY A 82 -8.59 6.45 3.22
CA GLY A 82 -8.78 6.28 4.66
C GLY A 82 -7.91 5.14 5.19
N VAL A 83 -7.20 5.39 6.27
CA VAL A 83 -6.34 4.43 6.96
C VAL A 83 -6.61 4.39 8.45
N ASN A 84 -6.32 3.26 9.07
CA ASN A 84 -6.43 3.02 10.51
C ASN A 84 -5.52 1.84 10.89
N ALA A 85 -5.48 1.47 12.16
CA ALA A 85 -4.64 0.38 12.67
C ALA A 85 -4.92 -1.02 12.08
N SER A 86 -5.94 -1.18 11.21
CA SER A 86 -6.25 -2.47 10.57
C SER A 86 -5.60 -2.65 9.20
N VAL A 87 -4.97 -1.63 8.65
CA VAL A 87 -4.35 -1.64 7.31
C VAL A 87 -2.94 -1.07 7.33
N LEU A 88 -2.09 -1.58 6.46
CA LEU A 88 -0.80 -0.95 6.16
C LEU A 88 -1.05 0.44 5.58
N ILE A 89 -0.33 1.45 6.05
CA ILE A 89 -0.34 2.78 5.44
C ILE A 89 0.25 2.66 4.03
N PRO A 90 -0.46 3.09 2.96
CA PRO A 90 0.08 3.06 1.60
C PRO A 90 1.45 3.74 1.51
N ARG A 91 2.42 3.06 0.90
CA ARG A 91 3.78 3.58 0.72
C ARG A 91 3.94 4.16 -0.69
N PRO A 92 4.68 5.26 -0.85
CA PRO A 92 4.90 5.86 -2.18
C PRO A 92 5.49 4.89 -3.20
N GLU A 93 6.41 4.02 -2.77
CA GLU A 93 7.05 3.02 -3.64
C GLU A 93 6.03 2.06 -4.26
N THR A 94 4.96 1.73 -3.54
CA THR A 94 3.88 0.83 -3.99
C THR A 94 3.13 1.40 -5.21
N GLU A 95 3.20 2.71 -5.48
CA GLU A 95 2.59 3.32 -6.67
C GLU A 95 3.15 2.72 -7.98
N TRP A 96 4.39 2.22 -7.94
CA TRP A 96 4.99 1.52 -9.08
C TRP A 96 4.15 0.32 -9.54
N LEU A 97 3.52 -0.41 -8.63
CA LEU A 97 2.65 -1.55 -8.99
C LEU A 97 1.43 -1.09 -9.79
N VAL A 98 0.89 0.09 -9.47
CA VAL A 98 -0.23 0.68 -10.20
C VAL A 98 0.21 1.16 -11.58
N ASP A 99 1.34 1.88 -11.66
CA ASP A 99 1.89 2.41 -12.91
C ASP A 99 2.24 1.27 -13.89
N GLU A 100 2.93 0.26 -13.41
CA GLU A 100 3.31 -0.90 -14.23
C GLU A 100 2.08 -1.75 -14.61
N GLY A 101 1.15 -1.94 -13.68
CA GLY A 101 -0.12 -2.62 -13.94
C GLY A 101 -0.93 -1.92 -15.05
N GLU A 102 -1.08 -0.60 -14.98
CA GLU A 102 -1.71 0.19 -16.03
C GLU A 102 -0.98 0.05 -17.38
N ARG A 103 0.35 0.16 -17.37
CA ARG A 103 1.18 0.02 -18.57
C ARG A 103 0.98 -1.34 -19.24
N LEU A 104 0.97 -2.42 -18.46
CA LEU A 104 0.76 -3.78 -18.97
C LEU A 104 -0.64 -3.94 -19.55
N MET A 105 -1.66 -3.45 -18.87
CA MET A 105 -3.05 -3.58 -19.35
C MET A 105 -3.31 -2.77 -20.61
N ASN A 106 -2.69 -1.61 -20.78
CA ASN A 106 -2.81 -0.77 -21.97
C ASN A 106 -1.94 -1.26 -23.14
N GLY A 107 -0.83 -1.96 -22.86
CA GLY A 107 0.14 -2.42 -23.88
C GLY A 107 -0.21 -3.72 -24.61
N THR A 108 -1.20 -4.46 -24.15
CA THR A 108 -1.46 -5.83 -24.59
C THR A 108 -2.30 -5.99 -25.85
N SER A 109 -2.71 -4.91 -26.56
CA SER A 109 -3.50 -5.08 -27.81
C SER A 109 -3.56 -3.82 -28.66
N ASN A 110 -3.24 -3.96 -29.95
CA ASN A 110 -3.63 -3.02 -31.02
C ASN A 110 -5.09 -3.25 -31.53
N ALA A 111 -5.81 -4.22 -30.98
CA ALA A 111 -7.22 -4.49 -31.24
C ALA A 111 -8.04 -4.12 -30.02
N ALA A 112 -9.23 -3.54 -30.24
CA ALA A 112 -10.17 -3.29 -29.15
C ALA A 112 -10.43 -4.60 -28.40
N PRO A 113 -10.27 -4.65 -27.07
CA PRO A 113 -10.48 -5.86 -26.30
C PRO A 113 -11.93 -6.32 -26.46
N SER A 114 -12.14 -7.59 -26.76
CA SER A 114 -13.46 -8.18 -26.89
C SER A 114 -14.17 -8.34 -25.53
N ALA A 115 -13.44 -8.20 -24.43
CA ALA A 115 -13.95 -8.26 -23.06
C ALA A 115 -13.14 -7.32 -22.14
N PRO A 116 -13.72 -6.84 -21.05
CA PRO A 116 -13.02 -6.06 -20.03
C PRO A 116 -11.85 -6.86 -19.45
N LYS A 117 -10.72 -6.17 -19.17
CA LYS A 117 -9.57 -6.75 -18.47
C LYS A 117 -9.97 -7.16 -17.06
N ARG A 118 -9.41 -8.26 -16.59
CA ARG A 118 -9.65 -8.81 -15.26
C ARG A 118 -8.40 -8.72 -14.41
N ILE A 119 -8.52 -8.01 -13.29
CA ILE A 119 -7.40 -7.69 -12.40
C ILE A 119 -7.70 -8.21 -10.99
N LEU A 120 -6.71 -8.81 -10.36
CA LEU A 120 -6.79 -9.27 -8.98
C LEU A 120 -5.67 -8.62 -8.16
N ASP A 121 -6.06 -8.01 -7.05
CA ASP A 121 -5.15 -7.52 -5.99
C ASP A 121 -5.21 -8.46 -4.79
N ILE A 122 -4.09 -9.07 -4.40
CA ILE A 122 -4.01 -10.02 -3.28
C ILE A 122 -3.28 -9.39 -2.10
N GLY A 123 -3.96 -9.33 -0.94
CA GLY A 123 -3.49 -8.59 0.24
C GLY A 123 -3.76 -7.10 0.10
N THR A 124 -5.01 -6.76 -0.23
CA THR A 124 -5.37 -5.41 -0.67
C THR A 124 -5.26 -4.33 0.42
N GLY A 125 -5.31 -4.69 1.70
CA GLY A 125 -5.22 -3.76 2.82
C GLY A 125 -6.25 -2.64 2.75
N SER A 126 -5.79 -1.40 2.57
CA SER A 126 -6.66 -0.23 2.39
C SER A 126 -7.40 -0.17 1.04
N GLY A 127 -7.09 -1.09 0.11
CA GLY A 127 -7.60 -1.09 -1.24
C GLY A 127 -6.84 -0.18 -2.21
N CYS A 128 -5.73 0.42 -1.79
CA CYS A 128 -5.06 1.48 -2.54
C CYS A 128 -4.62 1.04 -3.94
N ILE A 129 -4.09 -0.18 -4.11
CA ILE A 129 -3.68 -0.72 -5.42
C ILE A 129 -4.93 -1.01 -6.28
N ALA A 130 -5.86 -1.82 -5.79
CA ALA A 130 -7.05 -2.24 -6.52
C ALA A 130 -7.90 -1.04 -6.98
N ILE A 131 -8.15 -0.10 -6.08
CA ILE A 131 -8.96 1.09 -6.35
C ILE A 131 -8.25 2.00 -7.36
N SER A 132 -6.93 2.23 -7.22
CA SER A 132 -6.18 3.06 -8.15
C SER A 132 -6.15 2.45 -9.55
N LEU A 133 -5.96 1.12 -9.67
CA LEU A 133 -6.06 0.41 -10.95
C LEU A 133 -7.47 0.54 -11.56
N LYS A 134 -8.52 0.41 -10.75
CA LYS A 134 -9.90 0.61 -11.22
C LYS A 134 -10.16 2.02 -11.73
N LEU A 135 -9.68 3.04 -11.02
CA LEU A 135 -9.84 4.44 -11.43
C LEU A 135 -9.12 4.75 -12.75
N ARG A 136 -7.93 4.17 -12.96
CA ARG A 136 -7.13 4.40 -14.19
C ARG A 136 -7.61 3.58 -15.38
N LEU A 137 -8.12 2.38 -15.15
CA LEU A 137 -8.50 1.42 -16.20
C LEU A 137 -10.02 1.31 -16.44
N GLY A 138 -10.82 2.15 -15.80
CA GLY A 138 -12.25 2.36 -16.01
C GLY A 138 -13.09 1.09 -16.20
N GLU A 139 -13.06 0.50 -17.40
CA GLU A 139 -13.85 -0.67 -17.79
C GLU A 139 -13.33 -2.01 -17.21
N ALA A 140 -12.15 -2.03 -16.58
CA ALA A 140 -11.60 -3.27 -16.02
C ALA A 140 -12.50 -3.81 -14.89
N TYR A 141 -12.65 -5.13 -14.84
CA TYR A 141 -13.16 -5.82 -13.67
C TYR A 141 -12.01 -5.99 -12.67
N VAL A 142 -12.15 -5.40 -11.50
CA VAL A 142 -11.14 -5.49 -10.42
C VAL A 142 -11.73 -6.21 -9.22
N GLU A 143 -11.04 -7.26 -8.79
CA GLU A 143 -11.32 -7.98 -7.55
C GLU A 143 -10.15 -7.82 -6.59
N ALA A 144 -10.42 -7.73 -5.30
CA ALA A 144 -9.42 -7.51 -4.26
C ALA A 144 -9.66 -8.46 -3.10
N TRP A 145 -8.59 -9.14 -2.66
CA TRP A 145 -8.63 -10.10 -1.57
C TRP A 145 -7.86 -9.61 -0.36
N ASP A 146 -8.41 -9.89 0.81
CA ASP A 146 -7.69 -9.81 2.08
C ASP A 146 -8.18 -10.89 3.04
N ILE A 147 -7.35 -11.30 3.98
CA ILE A 147 -7.72 -12.22 5.05
C ILE A 147 -8.46 -11.50 6.18
N SER A 148 -8.20 -10.20 6.35
CA SER A 148 -8.75 -9.34 7.39
C SER A 148 -10.08 -8.71 6.95
N GLU A 149 -11.16 -9.03 7.67
CA GLU A 149 -12.45 -8.36 7.45
C GLU A 149 -12.40 -6.85 7.76
N GLU A 150 -11.51 -6.44 8.67
CA GLU A 150 -11.35 -5.05 9.05
C GLU A 150 -10.65 -4.26 7.94
N ALA A 151 -9.64 -4.86 7.31
CA ALA A 151 -9.00 -4.30 6.13
C ALA A 151 -10.01 -4.16 4.99
N LEU A 152 -10.81 -5.20 4.71
CA LEU A 152 -11.83 -5.15 3.67
C LEU A 152 -12.87 -4.06 3.93
N ARG A 153 -13.32 -3.86 5.17
CA ARG A 153 -14.23 -2.74 5.50
C ARG A 153 -13.61 -1.38 5.21
N THR A 154 -12.31 -1.22 5.49
CA THR A 154 -11.58 0.01 5.15
C THR A 154 -11.48 0.19 3.64
N ALA A 155 -11.14 -0.86 2.90
CA ALA A 155 -11.07 -0.84 1.43
C ALA A 155 -12.44 -0.55 0.78
N GLU A 156 -13.52 -1.16 1.25
CA GLU A 156 -14.90 -0.89 0.80
C GLU A 156 -15.30 0.57 1.03
N SER A 157 -14.94 1.13 2.21
CA SER A 157 -15.18 2.54 2.51
C SER A 157 -14.43 3.46 1.56
N ASN A 158 -13.16 3.15 1.26
CA ASN A 158 -12.33 3.89 0.31
C ASN A 158 -12.88 3.81 -1.11
N ALA A 159 -13.26 2.61 -1.57
CA ALA A 159 -13.85 2.41 -2.89
C ALA A 159 -15.15 3.22 -3.05
N LYS A 160 -16.01 3.22 -2.03
CA LYS A 160 -17.24 4.02 -1.99
C LYS A 160 -16.94 5.52 -2.05
N ALA A 161 -15.98 6.01 -1.25
CA ALA A 161 -15.60 7.43 -1.21
C ALA A 161 -15.04 7.90 -2.56
N LEU A 162 -14.24 7.07 -3.23
CA LEU A 162 -13.61 7.34 -4.51
C LEU A 162 -14.46 6.91 -5.72
N LYS A 163 -15.67 6.35 -5.49
CA LYS A 163 -16.60 5.87 -6.52
C LYS A 163 -15.99 4.83 -7.47
N ALA A 164 -15.13 3.97 -6.94
CA ALA A 164 -14.50 2.88 -7.67
C ALA A 164 -15.27 1.57 -7.43
N GLU A 165 -15.66 0.90 -8.51
CA GLU A 165 -16.34 -0.40 -8.44
C GLU A 165 -15.30 -1.51 -8.37
N VAL A 166 -15.02 -2.02 -7.16
CA VAL A 166 -14.11 -3.12 -6.86
C VAL A 166 -14.87 -4.21 -6.11
N ALA A 167 -14.68 -5.46 -6.50
CA ALA A 167 -15.26 -6.62 -5.81
C ALA A 167 -14.31 -7.06 -4.68
N PHE A 168 -14.73 -6.94 -3.42
CA PHE A 168 -13.93 -7.33 -2.26
C PHE A 168 -14.31 -8.72 -1.78
N CYS A 169 -13.30 -9.58 -1.55
CA CYS A 169 -13.49 -10.95 -1.11
C CYS A 169 -12.56 -11.30 0.05
N LYS A 170 -13.12 -11.85 1.13
CA LYS A 170 -12.31 -12.41 2.21
C LYS A 170 -11.68 -13.72 1.76
N ARG A 171 -10.36 -13.72 1.57
CA ARG A 171 -9.60 -14.91 1.15
C ARG A 171 -8.20 -14.93 1.78
N ASP A 172 -7.74 -16.12 2.07
CA ASP A 172 -6.36 -16.36 2.51
C ASP A 172 -5.47 -16.60 1.28
N ALA A 173 -4.47 -15.73 1.08
CA ALA A 173 -3.50 -15.84 -0.02
C ALA A 173 -2.75 -17.20 -0.01
N LEU A 174 -2.54 -17.77 1.17
CA LEU A 174 -1.88 -19.09 1.31
C LEU A 174 -2.77 -20.27 0.85
N ARG A 175 -4.08 -20.03 0.70
CA ARG A 175 -5.10 -20.99 0.21
C ARG A 175 -5.74 -20.55 -1.10
N ALA A 176 -5.10 -19.66 -1.84
CA ALA A 176 -5.60 -19.10 -3.11
C ALA A 176 -5.91 -20.16 -4.17
N GLU A 177 -5.27 -21.33 -4.07
CA GLU A 177 -5.42 -22.46 -5.02
C GLU A 177 -6.85 -22.96 -5.22
N GLU A 178 -7.76 -22.69 -4.30
CA GLU A 178 -9.16 -23.12 -4.34
C GLU A 178 -10.03 -22.25 -5.29
N SER A 179 -9.51 -21.15 -5.83
CA SER A 179 -10.26 -20.25 -6.70
C SER A 179 -10.08 -20.62 -8.18
N VAL A 180 -11.18 -20.58 -8.95
CA VAL A 180 -11.20 -20.86 -10.39
C VAL A 180 -11.67 -19.61 -11.12
N ALA A 181 -10.76 -18.68 -11.35
CA ALA A 181 -11.00 -17.47 -12.15
C ALA A 181 -9.83 -17.25 -13.10
N THR A 182 -10.07 -16.53 -14.20
CA THR A 182 -9.01 -16.16 -15.14
C THR A 182 -8.73 -14.67 -15.04
N TRP A 183 -7.45 -14.29 -14.90
CA TRP A 183 -6.99 -12.92 -14.69
C TRP A 183 -6.01 -12.50 -15.80
N ASP A 184 -6.06 -11.26 -16.20
CA ASP A 184 -5.06 -10.66 -17.09
C ASP A 184 -3.88 -10.09 -16.29
N LEU A 185 -4.16 -9.67 -15.05
CA LEU A 185 -3.16 -9.15 -14.12
C LEU A 185 -3.47 -9.66 -12.72
N ILE A 186 -2.45 -10.16 -12.03
CA ILE A 186 -2.45 -10.35 -10.58
C ILE A 186 -1.38 -9.46 -10.01
N VAL A 187 -1.72 -8.67 -8.99
CA VAL A 187 -0.81 -7.78 -8.27
C VAL A 187 -0.85 -8.08 -6.80
N SER A 188 0.28 -7.96 -6.10
CA SER A 188 0.32 -8.13 -4.66
C SER A 188 1.50 -7.39 -4.02
N ASN A 189 1.22 -6.73 -2.90
CA ASN A 189 2.22 -6.32 -1.91
C ASN A 189 1.99 -7.16 -0.65
N PRO A 190 2.46 -8.42 -0.60
CA PRO A 190 2.22 -9.32 0.52
C PRO A 190 3.15 -9.04 1.68
N PRO A 191 2.88 -9.56 2.90
CA PRO A 191 3.83 -9.50 4.00
C PRO A 191 5.19 -10.07 3.62
N TYR A 192 6.28 -9.36 3.95
CA TYR A 192 7.62 -9.72 3.51
C TYR A 192 8.75 -9.43 4.51
N ILE A 193 8.44 -8.87 5.68
CA ILE A 193 9.44 -8.55 6.70
C ILE A 193 9.65 -9.81 7.56
N CYS A 194 10.88 -10.29 7.66
CA CYS A 194 11.21 -11.42 8.51
C CYS A 194 11.09 -11.08 10.00
N ASP A 195 10.72 -12.05 10.83
CA ASP A 195 10.62 -11.85 12.28
C ASP A 195 11.92 -11.32 12.90
N SER A 196 13.07 -11.71 12.37
CA SER A 196 14.39 -11.22 12.79
C SER A 196 14.67 -9.75 12.46
N GLU A 197 13.94 -9.17 11.48
CA GLU A 197 14.13 -7.76 11.07
C GLU A 197 13.35 -6.78 11.97
N ARG A 198 12.53 -7.29 12.91
CA ARG A 198 11.73 -6.45 13.83
C ARG A 198 12.57 -5.46 14.65
N ALA A 199 13.78 -5.85 15.03
CA ALA A 199 14.66 -5.02 15.86
C ALA A 199 15.19 -3.77 15.12
N ASP A 200 15.17 -3.79 13.80
CA ASP A 200 15.66 -2.71 12.94
C ASP A 200 14.52 -1.78 12.44
N MET A 201 13.28 -2.06 12.86
CA MET A 201 12.12 -1.28 12.45
C MET A 201 11.80 -0.16 13.43
N ASP A 202 11.21 0.90 12.90
CA ASP A 202 10.73 2.01 13.71
C ASP A 202 9.55 1.58 14.60
N ASP A 203 9.54 2.04 15.84
CA ASP A 203 8.50 1.73 16.84
C ASP A 203 7.10 2.15 16.36
N ASN A 204 6.98 3.23 15.60
CA ASN A 204 5.71 3.71 15.05
C ASN A 204 5.03 2.70 14.12
N VAL A 205 5.81 1.95 13.31
CA VAL A 205 5.30 0.88 12.45
C VAL A 205 4.95 -0.34 13.30
N LEU A 206 5.84 -0.76 14.22
CA LEU A 206 5.66 -1.95 15.04
C LEU A 206 4.45 -1.88 15.96
N LEU A 207 4.14 -0.70 16.50
CA LEU A 207 3.09 -0.52 17.49
C LEU A 207 1.72 -0.19 16.88
N HIS A 208 1.69 0.33 15.67
CA HIS A 208 0.47 0.91 15.10
C HIS A 208 -0.01 0.29 13.78
N GLU A 209 0.83 -0.50 13.09
CA GLU A 209 0.42 -1.19 11.87
C GLU A 209 0.20 -2.69 12.12
N PRO A 210 -0.71 -3.36 11.37
CA PRO A 210 -1.08 -4.74 11.70
C PRO A 210 0.06 -5.72 11.37
N HIS A 211 0.50 -6.48 12.34
CA HIS A 211 1.59 -7.46 12.19
C HIS A 211 1.32 -8.49 11.09
N THR A 212 0.06 -8.83 10.84
CA THR A 212 -0.35 -9.75 9.76
C THR A 212 -0.09 -9.20 8.36
N ALA A 213 0.04 -7.87 8.22
CA ALA A 213 0.37 -7.22 6.96
C ALA A 213 1.90 -7.01 6.79
N LEU A 214 2.70 -7.26 7.83
CA LEU A 214 4.13 -6.98 7.84
C LEU A 214 4.98 -8.24 7.80
N PHE A 215 4.70 -9.23 8.68
CA PHE A 215 5.67 -10.25 9.04
C PHE A 215 5.48 -11.61 8.38
N VAL A 216 6.64 -12.22 8.10
CA VAL A 216 6.78 -13.62 7.68
C VAL A 216 7.80 -14.33 8.57
N PRO A 217 7.68 -15.67 8.75
CA PRO A 217 8.69 -16.45 9.45
C PRO A 217 10.05 -16.41 8.76
N ASP A 218 11.14 -16.38 9.55
CA ASP A 218 12.52 -16.38 9.05
C ASP A 218 12.89 -17.62 8.23
N ASP A 219 12.28 -18.75 8.51
CA ASP A 219 12.53 -20.02 7.83
C ASP A 219 11.79 -20.13 6.48
N ASP A 220 10.81 -19.28 6.19
CA ASP A 220 10.12 -19.25 4.89
C ASP A 220 9.72 -17.83 4.45
N PRO A 221 10.70 -16.95 4.12
CA PRO A 221 10.43 -15.57 3.71
C PRO A 221 9.68 -15.45 2.38
N LEU A 222 9.70 -16.50 1.55
CA LEU A 222 9.05 -16.50 0.24
C LEU A 222 7.65 -17.16 0.25
N ARG A 223 7.08 -17.46 1.41
CA ARG A 223 5.84 -18.23 1.54
C ARG A 223 4.66 -17.65 0.76
N PHE A 224 4.43 -16.34 0.88
CA PHE A 224 3.34 -15.67 0.18
C PHE A 224 3.60 -15.60 -1.32
N TYR A 225 4.80 -15.22 -1.73
CA TYR A 225 5.18 -15.17 -3.15
C TYR A 225 4.98 -16.52 -3.83
N ARG A 226 5.40 -17.61 -3.18
CA ARG A 226 5.25 -18.98 -3.69
C ARG A 226 3.79 -19.39 -3.80
N ALA A 227 2.97 -19.10 -2.81
CA ALA A 227 1.55 -19.43 -2.81
C ALA A 227 0.81 -18.65 -3.91
N ILE A 228 1.04 -17.34 -4.00
CA ILE A 228 0.42 -16.48 -5.00
C ILE A 228 0.88 -16.86 -6.42
N ALA A 229 2.19 -17.13 -6.61
CA ALA A 229 2.71 -17.56 -7.91
C ALA A 229 2.12 -18.91 -8.37
N ARG A 230 1.93 -19.89 -7.46
CA ARG A 230 1.24 -21.14 -7.80
C ARG A 230 -0.22 -20.91 -8.24
N TYR A 231 -0.93 -20.04 -7.56
CA TYR A 231 -2.26 -19.64 -7.96
C TYR A 231 -2.24 -18.95 -9.34
N ALA A 232 -1.33 -18.00 -9.53
CA ALA A 232 -1.21 -17.22 -10.76
C ALA A 232 -0.97 -18.11 -12.00
N LEU A 233 -0.10 -19.12 -11.92
CA LEU A 233 0.15 -20.06 -13.04
C LEU A 233 -1.10 -20.81 -13.50
N ARG A 234 -2.12 -20.95 -12.66
CA ARG A 234 -3.37 -21.67 -12.99
C ARG A 234 -4.50 -20.73 -13.35
N SER A 235 -4.39 -19.47 -12.99
CA SER A 235 -5.49 -18.51 -13.10
C SER A 235 -5.17 -17.28 -13.96
N LEU A 236 -3.94 -17.11 -14.41
CA LEU A 236 -3.63 -16.10 -15.41
C LEU A 236 -4.09 -16.56 -16.81
N SER A 237 -4.57 -15.62 -17.60
CA SER A 237 -4.75 -15.80 -19.04
C SER A 237 -3.39 -16.01 -19.72
N ASN A 238 -3.38 -16.57 -20.94
CA ASN A 238 -2.15 -16.72 -21.73
C ASN A 238 -1.47 -15.35 -21.88
N GLY A 239 -0.20 -15.24 -21.45
CA GLY A 239 0.54 -13.99 -21.41
C GLY A 239 0.06 -12.99 -20.34
N GLY A 240 -0.82 -13.41 -19.44
CA GLY A 240 -1.21 -12.61 -18.27
C GLY A 240 -0.04 -12.39 -17.32
N SER A 241 -0.08 -11.32 -16.55
CA SER A 241 1.06 -10.85 -15.76
C SER A 241 0.85 -11.00 -14.25
N LEU A 242 1.94 -11.32 -13.55
CA LEU A 242 2.04 -11.30 -12.09
C LEU A 242 3.04 -10.23 -11.66
N LEU A 243 2.63 -9.32 -10.78
CA LEU A 243 3.46 -8.27 -10.19
C LEU A 243 3.54 -8.43 -8.68
N PHE A 244 4.75 -8.29 -8.14
CA PHE A 244 5.02 -8.27 -6.71
C PHE A 244 5.80 -7.04 -6.29
N GLU A 245 5.45 -6.46 -5.14
CA GLU A 245 6.39 -5.73 -4.31
C GLU A 245 7.09 -6.71 -3.37
N CYS A 246 8.39 -6.53 -3.17
CA CYS A 246 9.24 -7.45 -2.41
C CYS A 246 10.12 -6.71 -1.41
N ASN A 247 10.49 -7.40 -0.33
CA ASN A 247 11.65 -7.00 0.44
C ASN A 247 12.90 -7.01 -0.47
N THR A 248 13.65 -5.93 -0.47
CA THR A 248 14.89 -5.76 -1.25
C THR A 248 15.82 -6.98 -1.14
N ARG A 249 15.94 -7.54 0.06
CA ARG A 249 16.76 -8.71 0.35
C ARG A 249 16.33 -9.97 -0.40
N TYR A 250 15.04 -10.08 -0.73
CA TYR A 250 14.46 -11.29 -1.33
C TYR A 250 13.95 -11.10 -2.76
N ALA A 251 14.08 -9.92 -3.35
CA ALA A 251 13.58 -9.65 -4.70
C ALA A 251 14.20 -10.59 -5.75
N GLU A 252 15.52 -10.76 -5.74
CA GLU A 252 16.22 -11.70 -6.64
C GLU A 252 15.83 -13.16 -6.39
N ALA A 253 15.66 -13.56 -5.13
CA ALA A 253 15.22 -14.91 -4.79
C ALA A 253 13.77 -15.17 -5.27
N THR A 254 12.90 -14.14 -5.19
CA THR A 254 11.53 -14.19 -5.71
C THR A 254 11.54 -14.31 -7.23
N GLY A 255 12.35 -13.53 -7.93
CA GLY A 255 12.50 -13.65 -9.39
C GLY A 255 13.03 -15.02 -9.83
N LYS A 256 14.03 -15.56 -9.13
CA LYS A 256 14.54 -16.92 -9.36
C LYS A 256 13.43 -17.97 -9.16
N MET A 257 12.70 -17.89 -8.05
CA MET A 257 11.58 -18.78 -7.76
C MET A 257 10.54 -18.76 -8.88
N MET A 258 10.15 -17.57 -9.37
CA MET A 258 9.18 -17.45 -10.46
C MET A 258 9.68 -18.12 -11.76
N ARG A 259 10.96 -17.93 -12.12
CA ARG A 259 11.56 -18.61 -13.29
C ARG A 259 11.55 -20.14 -13.14
N GLU A 260 11.92 -20.65 -11.96
CA GLU A 260 11.91 -22.09 -11.66
C GLU A 260 10.49 -22.68 -11.68
N MET A 261 9.46 -21.87 -11.39
CA MET A 261 8.06 -22.27 -11.48
C MET A 261 7.50 -22.21 -12.91
N GLY A 262 8.22 -21.64 -13.87
CA GLY A 262 7.85 -21.60 -15.29
C GLY A 262 7.23 -20.30 -15.77
N PHE A 263 7.35 -19.20 -15.02
CA PHE A 263 7.01 -17.87 -15.53
C PHE A 263 8.02 -17.43 -16.59
N GLU A 264 7.52 -16.76 -17.63
CA GLU A 264 8.31 -16.13 -18.69
C GLU A 264 8.54 -14.64 -18.41
N ASP A 265 9.50 -14.02 -19.08
CA ASP A 265 9.84 -12.59 -19.01
C ASP A 265 10.03 -12.05 -17.58
N VAL A 266 10.57 -12.90 -16.69
CA VAL A 266 10.76 -12.53 -15.29
C VAL A 266 11.86 -11.48 -15.15
N THR A 267 11.49 -10.31 -14.65
CA THR A 267 12.40 -9.20 -14.34
C THR A 267 12.31 -8.80 -12.87
N VAL A 268 13.45 -8.36 -12.33
CA VAL A 268 13.56 -7.66 -11.06
C VAL A 268 13.81 -6.20 -11.37
N ASN A 269 13.04 -5.30 -10.76
CA ASN A 269 13.08 -3.87 -11.02
C ASN A 269 13.35 -3.13 -9.73
N ASP A 270 14.11 -2.04 -9.85
CA ASP A 270 14.49 -1.20 -8.72
C ASP A 270 13.38 -0.17 -8.40
N ASP A 271 13.37 0.25 -7.14
CA ASP A 271 12.60 1.41 -6.68
C ASP A 271 13.29 2.74 -7.05
N CYS A 272 12.69 3.86 -6.65
CA CYS A 272 13.24 5.20 -6.91
C CYS A 272 14.58 5.47 -6.22
N PHE A 273 14.99 4.63 -5.28
CA PHE A 273 16.29 4.69 -4.59
C PHE A 273 17.34 3.75 -5.20
N GLY A 274 17.00 3.02 -6.27
CA GLY A 274 17.89 2.06 -6.94
C GLY A 274 18.03 0.75 -6.19
N LEU A 275 17.06 0.37 -5.39
CA LEU A 275 17.04 -0.88 -4.64
C LEU A 275 16.06 -1.88 -5.27
N PRO A 276 16.46 -3.16 -5.48
CA PRO A 276 15.58 -4.21 -6.00
C PRO A 276 14.35 -4.36 -5.13
N ARG A 277 13.16 -4.08 -5.69
CA ARG A 277 11.91 -4.08 -4.93
C ARG A 277 10.73 -4.70 -5.66
N PHE A 278 10.74 -4.71 -6.98
CA PHE A 278 9.59 -5.19 -7.73
C PHE A 278 9.96 -6.36 -8.61
N VAL A 279 9.13 -7.40 -8.59
CA VAL A 279 9.31 -8.58 -9.44
C VAL A 279 8.06 -8.77 -10.28
N LYS A 280 8.25 -8.93 -11.60
CA LYS A 280 7.17 -9.25 -12.53
C LYS A 280 7.53 -10.44 -13.39
N GLY A 281 6.51 -11.15 -13.87
CA GLY A 281 6.64 -12.21 -14.87
C GLY A 281 5.31 -12.46 -15.55
N SER A 282 5.34 -13.12 -16.71
CA SER A 282 4.15 -13.51 -17.46
C SER A 282 3.88 -15.01 -17.34
N SER A 283 2.60 -15.41 -17.44
CA SER A 283 2.26 -16.81 -17.60
C SER A 283 2.76 -17.33 -18.95
N PRO A 284 3.15 -18.62 -19.07
CA PRO A 284 3.59 -19.19 -20.32
C PRO A 284 2.53 -19.03 -21.44
N SER A 285 2.99 -18.73 -22.65
CA SER A 285 2.14 -18.77 -23.83
C SER A 285 1.91 -20.24 -24.23
N GLN A 286 0.67 -20.72 -24.15
CA GLN A 286 0.29 -22.08 -24.58
C GLN A 286 0.13 -22.13 -26.09
#